data_7fa508e8a121fa3b93c87a199a87755c
#
_entry.id   7fa508e8a121fa3b93c87a199a87755c
#
_cell.length_a   1.000
_cell.length_b   1.000
_cell.length_c   1.000
_cell.angle_alpha   90.00
_cell.angle_beta   90.00
_cell.angle_gamma   90.00
#
_symmetry.space_group_name_H-M   'P 1'
#
loop_
_entity.id
_entity.type
_entity.pdbx_description
1 polymer ?
#
loop_
_entity_poly.entity_id
_entity_poly.type
_entity_poly.pdbx_seq_one_letter_code
_entity_poly.pdbx_strand_id
1 'polypeptide(L)'
;MKGQLNLAIQIFKDEYPKKFLHQLVSGQLDMDRLDYLRRDSFYTGVSEGNIGSARIIKMLDVKDDHLVVESKGIYSIENFLMSRRLMYWQVYLHKTSVASEKMLVNTLTRAKELALRGVELFASPALRFFLYHPIDKKEFYNSPDCLENFIQLDDNDIWTALKVWSNHSDVVLSTLSRGMINRKLFKVEVTSSSITKARKEEI
;
A
#
# COMPACT_ATOMS: atom_id res chain seq x y z
N MET A 1 -5.30 -18.40 22.34
CA MET A 1 -6.15 -17.21 22.08
C MET A 1 -7.51 -17.52 21.43
N LYS A 2 -7.99 -18.76 21.47
CA LYS A 2 -9.28 -19.15 20.89
C LYS A 2 -10.42 -18.42 21.62
N GLY A 3 -11.19 -17.60 20.91
CA GLY A 3 -12.38 -16.88 21.39
C GLY A 3 -12.17 -15.44 21.87
N GLN A 4 -10.97 -14.99 22.16
CA GLN A 4 -10.71 -13.61 22.64
C GLN A 4 -10.73 -12.54 21.54
N LEU A 5 -10.64 -12.93 20.26
CA LEU A 5 -10.65 -12.00 19.13
C LEU A 5 -12.02 -11.85 18.45
N ASN A 6 -13.02 -12.63 18.85
CA ASN A 6 -14.31 -12.63 18.17
C ASN A 6 -14.95 -11.24 18.12
N LEU A 7 -14.91 -10.49 19.22
CA LEU A 7 -15.44 -9.13 19.26
C LEU A 7 -14.67 -8.19 18.31
N ALA A 8 -13.34 -8.28 18.30
CA ALA A 8 -12.52 -7.48 17.41
C ALA A 8 -12.80 -7.78 15.93
N ILE A 9 -12.99 -9.06 15.59
CA ILE A 9 -13.34 -9.51 14.23
C ILE A 9 -14.72 -8.98 13.83
N GLN A 10 -15.71 -9.05 14.72
CA GLN A 10 -17.06 -8.50 14.45
C GLN A 10 -17.02 -6.98 14.23
N ILE A 11 -16.26 -6.24 15.04
CA ILE A 11 -16.07 -4.80 14.86
C ILE A 11 -15.38 -4.52 13.52
N PHE A 12 -14.30 -5.23 13.21
CA PHE A 12 -13.56 -5.07 11.95
C PHE A 12 -14.43 -5.34 10.71
N LYS A 13 -15.31 -6.35 10.77
CA LYS A 13 -16.22 -6.73 9.69
C LYS A 13 -17.50 -5.90 9.61
N ASP A 14 -17.69 -4.91 10.49
CA ASP A 14 -18.93 -4.14 10.63
C ASP A 14 -20.17 -5.01 11.00
N GLU A 15 -19.94 -6.11 11.68
CA GLU A 15 -21.00 -7.03 12.15
C GLU A 15 -21.46 -6.72 13.58
N TYR A 16 -20.70 -5.88 14.31
CA TYR A 16 -21.06 -5.49 15.67
C TYR A 16 -22.09 -4.37 15.68
N PRO A 17 -23.09 -4.40 16.60
CA PRO A 17 -24.20 -3.42 16.60
C PRO A 17 -23.75 -1.96 16.74
N LYS A 18 -22.72 -1.69 17.55
CA LYS A 18 -22.20 -0.33 17.74
C LYS A 18 -21.30 0.09 16.57
N LYS A 19 -21.90 0.70 15.56
CA LYS A 19 -21.28 1.06 14.29
C LYS A 19 -20.11 2.02 14.43
N PHE A 20 -20.12 2.93 15.39
CA PHE A 20 -19.04 3.87 15.62
C PHE A 20 -17.69 3.16 15.86
N LEU A 21 -17.67 1.96 16.44
CA LEU A 21 -16.43 1.20 16.65
C LEU A 21 -15.78 0.79 15.33
N HIS A 22 -16.57 0.33 14.37
CA HIS A 22 -16.05 0.06 13.02
C HIS A 22 -15.59 1.34 12.33
N GLN A 23 -16.32 2.46 12.49
CA GLN A 23 -15.95 3.74 11.88
C GLN A 23 -14.63 4.31 12.42
N LEU A 24 -14.24 4.00 13.67
CA LEU A 24 -12.92 4.34 14.20
C LEU A 24 -11.78 3.57 13.54
N VAL A 25 -12.06 2.37 13.02
CA VAL A 25 -11.08 1.46 12.40
C VAL A 25 -11.06 1.62 10.88
N SER A 26 -12.22 1.84 10.24
CA SER A 26 -12.37 1.85 8.78
C SER A 26 -13.41 2.87 8.31
N GLY A 27 -13.34 4.08 8.82
CA GLY A 27 -14.22 5.19 8.44
C GLY A 27 -13.55 6.22 7.54
N GLN A 28 -14.24 7.34 7.28
CA GLN A 28 -13.65 8.48 6.57
C GLN A 28 -12.67 9.26 7.44
N LEU A 29 -12.87 9.22 8.74
CA LEU A 29 -12.06 9.86 9.77
C LEU A 29 -11.64 8.79 10.80
N ASP A 30 -10.93 7.76 10.33
CA ASP A 30 -10.42 6.70 11.18
C ASP A 30 -9.05 7.03 11.78
N MET A 31 -8.67 6.25 12.78
CA MET A 31 -7.42 6.47 13.52
C MET A 31 -6.18 6.21 12.65
N ASP A 32 -6.26 5.30 11.70
CA ASP A 32 -5.18 5.02 10.76
C ASP A 32 -4.88 6.22 9.87
N ARG A 33 -5.93 6.88 9.32
CA ARG A 33 -5.75 8.11 8.53
C ARG A 33 -5.17 9.26 9.34
N LEU A 34 -5.59 9.42 10.58
CA LEU A 34 -5.03 10.45 11.48
C LEU A 34 -3.56 10.17 11.81
N ASP A 35 -3.16 8.90 11.94
CA ASP A 35 -1.79 8.51 12.17
C ASP A 35 -0.92 8.70 10.92
N TYR A 36 -1.27 8.03 9.80
CA TYR A 36 -0.36 8.02 8.66
C TYR A 36 -0.19 9.40 8.02
N LEU A 37 -1.24 10.24 7.96
CA LEU A 37 -1.09 11.60 7.42
C LEU A 37 -0.07 12.41 8.22
N ARG A 38 -0.11 12.33 9.53
CA ARG A 38 0.85 13.02 10.40
C ARG A 38 2.26 12.45 10.27
N ARG A 39 2.39 11.14 10.28
CA ARG A 39 3.66 10.42 10.18
C ARG A 39 4.32 10.66 8.82
N ASP A 40 3.56 10.52 7.75
CA ASP A 40 4.06 10.70 6.39
C ASP A 40 4.42 12.18 6.12
N SER A 41 3.64 13.14 6.63
CA SER A 41 3.98 14.56 6.62
C SER A 41 5.36 14.81 7.25
N PHE A 42 5.60 14.21 8.41
CA PHE A 42 6.88 14.34 9.11
C PHE A 42 8.05 13.76 8.30
N TYR A 43 7.93 12.52 7.81
CA TYR A 43 9.02 11.85 7.10
C TYR A 43 9.26 12.38 5.68
N THR A 44 8.25 12.90 5.02
CA THR A 44 8.38 13.48 3.67
C THR A 44 8.75 14.95 3.68
N GLY A 45 8.62 15.63 4.83
CA GLY A 45 8.83 17.07 4.96
C GLY A 45 7.72 17.92 4.33
N VAL A 46 6.58 17.32 3.97
CA VAL A 46 5.41 18.01 3.41
C VAL A 46 4.55 18.55 4.52
N SER A 47 4.67 19.84 4.83
CA SER A 47 4.01 20.51 5.95
C SER A 47 2.48 20.53 5.84
N GLU A 48 1.95 20.46 4.61
CA GLU A 48 0.51 20.46 4.31
C GLU A 48 -0.23 19.25 4.91
N GLY A 49 0.49 18.16 5.20
CA GLY A 49 -0.06 16.99 5.91
C GLY A 49 -0.18 17.16 7.42
N ASN A 50 0.22 18.29 7.98
CA ASN A 50 0.14 18.50 9.42
C ASN A 50 -1.30 18.82 9.85
N ILE A 51 -1.90 17.85 10.55
CA ILE A 51 -3.27 17.92 11.05
C ILE A 51 -3.32 17.99 12.57
N GLY A 52 -4.30 18.72 13.10
CA GLY A 52 -4.56 18.81 14.53
C GLY A 52 -5.28 17.57 15.08
N SER A 53 -4.70 16.37 14.93
CA SER A 53 -5.35 15.10 15.30
C SER A 53 -5.83 15.06 16.75
N ALA A 54 -5.05 15.58 17.70
CA ALA A 54 -5.46 15.65 19.11
C ALA A 54 -6.75 16.48 19.32
N ARG A 55 -6.93 17.57 18.57
CA ARG A 55 -8.16 18.37 18.60
C ARG A 55 -9.31 17.62 17.94
N ILE A 56 -9.07 16.98 16.80
CA ILE A 56 -10.10 16.18 16.11
C ILE A 56 -10.62 15.12 17.06
N ILE A 57 -9.75 14.34 17.69
CA ILE A 57 -10.13 13.28 18.64
C ILE A 57 -11.00 13.83 19.78
N LYS A 58 -10.65 15.00 20.32
CA LYS A 58 -11.45 15.64 21.39
C LYS A 58 -12.83 16.14 20.94
N MET A 59 -13.05 16.30 19.63
CA MET A 59 -14.32 16.74 19.05
C MET A 59 -15.17 15.58 18.55
N LEU A 60 -14.65 14.34 18.61
CA LEU A 60 -15.43 13.15 18.28
C LEU A 60 -16.45 12.88 19.37
N ASP A 61 -17.65 12.49 18.95
CA ASP A 61 -18.74 12.06 19.80
C ASP A 61 -19.51 10.93 19.12
N VAL A 62 -20.46 10.32 19.83
CA VAL A 62 -21.30 9.23 19.29
C VAL A 62 -22.75 9.65 19.40
N LYS A 63 -23.46 9.61 18.28
CA LYS A 63 -24.89 9.85 18.20
C LYS A 63 -25.54 8.74 17.38
N ASP A 64 -26.59 8.13 17.93
CA ASP A 64 -27.35 7.05 17.28
C ASP A 64 -26.44 5.91 16.77
N ASP A 65 -25.49 5.49 17.60
CA ASP A 65 -24.45 4.48 17.30
C ASP A 65 -23.51 4.83 16.13
N HIS A 66 -23.49 6.10 15.69
CA HIS A 66 -22.58 6.59 14.65
C HIS A 66 -21.56 7.59 15.22
N LEU A 67 -20.36 7.56 14.66
CA LEU A 67 -19.32 8.54 14.96
C LEU A 67 -19.72 9.88 14.35
N VAL A 68 -19.73 10.92 15.17
CA VAL A 68 -20.04 12.30 14.78
C VAL A 68 -18.95 13.23 15.25
N VAL A 69 -18.92 14.43 14.69
CA VAL A 69 -18.00 15.49 15.10
C VAL A 69 -18.81 16.68 15.63
N GLU A 70 -18.46 17.20 16.78
CA GLU A 70 -19.08 18.42 17.30
C GLU A 70 -18.91 19.58 16.30
N SER A 71 -19.94 20.43 16.17
CA SER A 71 -19.96 21.55 15.21
C SER A 71 -18.75 22.50 15.34
N LYS A 72 -18.25 22.71 16.57
CA LYS A 72 -17.04 23.50 16.82
C LYS A 72 -15.75 22.87 16.25
N GLY A 73 -15.79 21.62 15.83
CA GLY A 73 -14.69 20.89 15.18
C GLY A 73 -14.62 21.06 13.67
N ILE A 74 -15.56 21.75 13.02
CA ILE A 74 -15.69 21.83 11.56
C ILE A 74 -14.40 22.25 10.85
N TYR A 75 -13.75 23.31 11.35
CA TYR A 75 -12.48 23.78 10.74
C TYR A 75 -11.34 22.78 10.85
N SER A 76 -11.34 21.94 11.90
CA SER A 76 -10.34 20.87 12.03
C SER A 76 -10.60 19.74 11.03
N ILE A 77 -11.86 19.47 10.72
CA ILE A 77 -12.23 18.50 9.69
C ILE A 77 -11.94 19.03 8.27
N GLU A 78 -12.24 20.29 8.01
CA GLU A 78 -11.88 20.92 6.72
C GLU A 78 -10.36 20.86 6.50
N ASN A 79 -9.57 21.24 7.50
CA ASN A 79 -8.11 21.12 7.45
C ASN A 79 -7.66 19.67 7.19
N PHE A 80 -8.26 18.69 7.86
CA PHE A 80 -7.96 17.27 7.64
C PHE A 80 -8.24 16.86 6.19
N LEU A 81 -9.39 17.23 5.63
CA LEU A 81 -9.75 16.90 4.24
C LEU A 81 -8.79 17.54 3.23
N MET A 82 -8.43 18.82 3.46
CA MET A 82 -7.48 19.52 2.62
C MET A 82 -6.07 18.92 2.71
N SER A 83 -5.60 18.66 3.94
CA SER A 83 -4.30 18.01 4.17
C SER A 83 -4.23 16.65 3.49
N ARG A 84 -5.27 15.82 3.64
CA ARG A 84 -5.36 14.52 2.96
C ARG A 84 -5.24 14.68 1.44
N ARG A 85 -6.00 15.61 0.85
CA ARG A 85 -5.94 15.89 -0.59
C ARG A 85 -4.54 16.28 -1.03
N LEU A 86 -3.89 17.20 -0.30
CA LEU A 86 -2.56 17.69 -0.65
C LEU A 86 -1.49 16.57 -0.51
N MET A 87 -1.58 15.75 0.52
CA MET A 87 -0.68 14.60 0.68
C MET A 87 -0.84 13.58 -0.46
N TYR A 88 -2.08 13.35 -0.94
CA TYR A 88 -2.28 12.51 -2.12
C TYR A 88 -1.56 13.07 -3.35
N TRP A 89 -1.61 14.37 -3.56
CA TRP A 89 -0.97 15.02 -4.72
C TRP A 89 0.54 15.09 -4.61
N GLN A 90 1.04 15.46 -3.43
CA GLN A 90 2.45 15.75 -3.24
C GLN A 90 3.28 14.51 -2.90
N VAL A 91 2.65 13.48 -2.33
CA VAL A 91 3.35 12.29 -1.83
C VAL A 91 2.86 11.02 -2.53
N TYR A 92 1.61 10.61 -2.29
CA TYR A 92 1.15 9.27 -2.68
C TYR A 92 1.00 9.11 -4.19
N LEU A 93 0.51 10.12 -4.89
CA LEU A 93 0.37 10.13 -6.35
C LEU A 93 1.49 10.92 -7.05
N HIS A 94 2.55 11.26 -6.33
CA HIS A 94 3.70 11.88 -6.96
C HIS A 94 4.29 10.95 -8.02
N LYS A 95 4.59 11.49 -9.20
CA LYS A 95 5.07 10.69 -10.36
C LYS A 95 6.25 9.78 -10.03
N THR A 96 7.14 10.19 -9.15
CA THR A 96 8.27 9.36 -8.72
C THR A 96 7.82 8.16 -7.87
N SER A 97 6.85 8.35 -6.98
CA SER A 97 6.26 7.26 -6.17
C SER A 97 5.57 6.23 -7.07
N VAL A 98 4.74 6.73 -8.01
CA VAL A 98 4.06 5.89 -9.01
C VAL A 98 5.07 5.16 -9.90
N ALA A 99 6.15 5.84 -10.33
CA ALA A 99 7.21 5.20 -11.12
C ALA A 99 7.86 4.05 -10.37
N SER A 100 8.21 4.27 -9.10
CA SER A 100 8.82 3.25 -8.24
C SER A 100 7.90 2.04 -8.06
N GLU A 101 6.63 2.28 -7.74
CA GLU A 101 5.62 1.23 -7.61
C GLU A 101 5.51 0.39 -8.90
N LYS A 102 5.37 1.04 -10.05
CA LYS A 102 5.24 0.33 -11.34
C LYS A 102 6.50 -0.44 -11.72
N MET A 103 7.68 0.13 -11.45
CA MET A 103 8.94 -0.59 -11.66
C MET A 103 9.03 -1.82 -10.77
N LEU A 104 8.64 -1.74 -9.51
CA LEU A 104 8.62 -2.88 -8.61
C LEU A 104 7.66 -3.97 -9.09
N VAL A 105 6.43 -3.60 -9.44
CA VAL A 105 5.43 -4.53 -9.99
C VAL A 105 5.97 -5.23 -11.25
N ASN A 106 6.57 -4.47 -12.17
CA ASN A 106 7.14 -5.03 -13.40
C ASN A 106 8.33 -5.96 -13.11
N THR A 107 9.16 -5.62 -12.12
CA THR A 107 10.29 -6.47 -11.69
C THR A 107 9.80 -7.80 -11.14
N LEU A 108 8.81 -7.77 -10.24
CA LEU A 108 8.23 -8.99 -9.66
C LEU A 108 7.49 -9.83 -10.71
N THR A 109 6.79 -9.17 -11.64
CA THR A 109 6.14 -9.85 -12.78
C THR A 109 7.18 -10.56 -13.62
N ARG A 110 8.29 -9.88 -13.98
CA ARG A 110 9.36 -10.51 -14.76
C ARG A 110 10.01 -11.66 -14.02
N ALA A 111 10.29 -11.50 -12.72
CA ALA A 111 10.83 -12.57 -11.90
C ALA A 111 9.91 -13.80 -11.89
N LYS A 112 8.60 -13.60 -11.71
CA LYS A 112 7.60 -14.67 -11.77
C LYS A 112 7.55 -15.35 -13.12
N GLU A 113 7.59 -14.61 -14.23
CA GLU A 113 7.65 -15.20 -15.59
C GLU A 113 8.86 -16.10 -15.76
N LEU A 114 10.03 -15.67 -15.30
CA LEU A 114 11.26 -16.45 -15.39
C LEU A 114 11.20 -17.71 -14.52
N ALA A 115 10.73 -17.57 -13.29
CA ALA A 115 10.56 -18.68 -12.36
C ALA A 115 9.61 -19.75 -12.91
N LEU A 116 8.48 -19.35 -13.50
CA LEU A 116 7.52 -20.27 -14.11
C LEU A 116 8.05 -20.93 -15.41
N ARG A 117 9.08 -20.36 -16.03
CA ARG A 117 9.82 -21.00 -17.15
C ARG A 117 10.96 -21.91 -16.67
N GLY A 118 11.10 -22.12 -15.37
CA GLY A 118 12.13 -22.97 -14.79
C GLY A 118 13.48 -22.29 -14.57
N VAL A 119 13.57 -20.97 -14.72
CA VAL A 119 14.80 -20.23 -14.40
C VAL A 119 14.96 -20.16 -12.89
N GLU A 120 16.13 -20.57 -12.38
CA GLU A 120 16.43 -20.50 -10.96
C GLU A 120 16.71 -19.05 -10.54
N LEU A 121 15.94 -18.55 -9.60
CA LEU A 121 16.07 -17.20 -9.05
C LEU A 121 16.31 -17.26 -7.54
N PHE A 122 17.19 -16.40 -7.06
CA PHE A 122 17.33 -16.17 -5.63
C PHE A 122 16.01 -15.61 -5.06
N ALA A 123 15.52 -16.23 -4.00
CA ALA A 123 14.37 -15.74 -3.23
C ALA A 123 14.41 -16.36 -1.83
N SER A 124 13.87 -15.66 -0.83
CA SER A 124 13.56 -16.25 0.47
C SER A 124 12.50 -17.35 0.33
N PRO A 125 12.34 -18.24 1.30
CA PRO A 125 11.35 -19.32 1.21
C PRO A 125 9.94 -18.83 0.89
N ALA A 126 9.47 -17.77 1.56
CA ALA A 126 8.16 -17.19 1.36
C ALA A 126 8.00 -16.53 -0.02
N LEU A 127 8.99 -15.74 -0.47
CA LEU A 127 8.97 -15.14 -1.81
C LEU A 127 9.05 -16.22 -2.90
N ARG A 128 9.89 -17.26 -2.70
CA ARG A 128 10.02 -18.40 -3.62
C ARG A 128 8.68 -19.11 -3.81
N PHE A 129 7.93 -19.31 -2.74
CA PHE A 129 6.59 -19.90 -2.82
C PHE A 129 5.72 -19.16 -3.82
N PHE A 130 5.62 -17.83 -3.74
CA PHE A 130 4.79 -17.04 -4.65
C PHE A 130 5.37 -16.88 -6.06
N LEU A 131 6.68 -16.91 -6.24
CA LEU A 131 7.29 -16.82 -7.57
C LEU A 131 7.09 -18.09 -8.39
N TYR A 132 7.22 -19.27 -7.78
CA TYR A 132 7.22 -20.54 -8.49
C TYR A 132 5.85 -21.21 -8.60
N HIS A 133 4.82 -20.71 -7.92
CA HIS A 133 3.46 -21.26 -7.99
C HIS A 133 2.48 -20.24 -8.59
N PRO A 134 1.66 -20.66 -9.59
CA PRO A 134 0.63 -19.82 -10.19
C PRO A 134 -0.61 -19.76 -9.28
N ILE A 135 -0.51 -19.08 -8.15
CA ILE A 135 -1.57 -18.99 -7.15
C ILE A 135 -2.62 -17.99 -7.61
N ASP A 136 -3.86 -18.43 -7.75
CA ASP A 136 -5.01 -17.58 -7.98
C ASP A 136 -5.71 -17.15 -6.66
N LYS A 137 -6.71 -16.29 -6.79
CA LYS A 137 -7.49 -15.79 -5.63
C LYS A 137 -8.18 -16.93 -4.86
N LYS A 138 -8.69 -17.94 -5.56
CA LYS A 138 -9.41 -19.07 -4.96
C LYS A 138 -8.45 -19.97 -4.18
N GLU A 139 -7.31 -20.27 -4.76
CA GLU A 139 -6.26 -21.05 -4.11
C GLU A 139 -5.71 -20.32 -2.88
N PHE A 140 -5.48 -19.00 -2.98
CA PHE A 140 -5.01 -18.20 -1.86
C PHE A 140 -5.93 -18.30 -0.63
N TYR A 141 -7.26 -18.24 -0.83
CA TYR A 141 -8.22 -18.35 0.28
C TYR A 141 -8.40 -19.75 0.84
N ASN A 142 -8.09 -20.79 0.07
CA ASN A 142 -8.35 -22.18 0.46
C ASN A 142 -7.10 -22.93 0.93
N SER A 143 -5.91 -22.37 0.70
CA SER A 143 -4.64 -22.99 1.10
C SER A 143 -4.07 -22.35 2.36
N PRO A 144 -3.94 -23.08 3.47
CA PRO A 144 -3.23 -22.60 4.66
C PRO A 144 -1.79 -22.20 4.37
N ASP A 145 -1.11 -22.91 3.47
CA ASP A 145 0.28 -22.63 3.10
C ASP A 145 0.43 -21.25 2.43
N CYS A 146 -0.58 -20.82 1.64
CA CYS A 146 -0.59 -19.48 1.08
C CYS A 146 -0.62 -18.40 2.15
N LEU A 147 -1.47 -18.56 3.17
CA LEU A 147 -1.55 -17.62 4.28
C LEU A 147 -0.26 -17.63 5.10
N GLU A 148 0.28 -18.80 5.41
CA GLU A 148 1.52 -18.93 6.19
C GLU A 148 2.71 -18.28 5.49
N ASN A 149 2.90 -18.53 4.20
CA ASN A 149 3.95 -17.85 3.43
C ASN A 149 3.68 -16.36 3.27
N PHE A 150 2.42 -15.93 3.11
CA PHE A 150 2.09 -14.52 2.95
C PHE A 150 2.43 -13.69 4.20
N ILE A 151 2.14 -14.19 5.40
CA ILE A 151 2.44 -13.48 6.65
C ILE A 151 3.94 -13.43 6.98
N GLN A 152 4.76 -14.24 6.31
CA GLN A 152 6.22 -14.24 6.45
C GLN A 152 6.91 -13.29 5.46
N LEU A 153 6.20 -12.79 4.43
CA LEU A 153 6.76 -11.84 3.48
C LEU A 153 6.91 -10.46 4.11
N ASP A 154 8.10 -9.89 3.92
CA ASP A 154 8.38 -8.49 4.28
C ASP A 154 9.22 -7.77 3.23
N ASP A 155 9.51 -6.49 3.48
CA ASP A 155 10.32 -5.66 2.57
C ASP A 155 11.75 -6.20 2.40
N ASN A 156 12.30 -6.91 3.40
CA ASN A 156 13.67 -7.45 3.32
C ASN A 156 13.77 -8.54 2.27
N ASP A 157 12.73 -9.38 2.12
CA ASP A 157 12.67 -10.40 1.08
C ASP A 157 12.82 -9.78 -0.30
N ILE A 158 12.05 -8.72 -0.54
CA ILE A 158 12.02 -8.02 -1.82
C ILE A 158 13.34 -7.29 -2.08
N TRP A 159 13.83 -6.50 -1.12
CA TRP A 159 15.08 -5.75 -1.28
C TRP A 159 16.30 -6.65 -1.46
N THR A 160 16.35 -7.78 -0.75
CA THR A 160 17.44 -8.76 -0.90
C THR A 160 17.39 -9.41 -2.28
N ALA A 161 16.21 -9.81 -2.73
CA ALA A 161 16.03 -10.37 -4.07
C ALA A 161 16.43 -9.38 -5.17
N LEU A 162 16.00 -8.11 -5.10
CA LEU A 162 16.40 -7.05 -6.03
C LEU A 162 17.91 -6.88 -6.13
N LYS A 163 18.62 -6.90 -4.98
CA LYS A 163 20.09 -6.79 -4.95
C LYS A 163 20.75 -7.96 -5.70
N VAL A 164 20.28 -9.17 -5.53
CA VAL A 164 20.80 -10.34 -6.25
C VAL A 164 20.41 -10.29 -7.72
N TRP A 165 19.15 -9.99 -8.04
CA TRP A 165 18.66 -9.91 -9.42
C TRP A 165 19.30 -8.79 -10.24
N SER A 166 19.86 -7.78 -9.61
CA SER A 166 20.59 -6.70 -10.31
C SER A 166 21.77 -7.20 -11.15
N ASN A 167 22.29 -8.38 -10.85
CA ASN A 167 23.37 -9.04 -11.58
C ASN A 167 22.90 -10.26 -12.39
N HIS A 168 21.59 -10.45 -12.52
CA HIS A 168 21.04 -11.58 -13.28
C HIS A 168 21.29 -11.45 -14.78
N SER A 169 21.41 -12.57 -15.50
CA SER A 169 21.66 -12.61 -16.94
C SER A 169 20.49 -12.10 -17.79
N ASP A 170 19.24 -12.17 -17.29
CA ASP A 170 18.09 -11.56 -17.95
C ASP A 170 18.19 -10.04 -17.88
N VAL A 171 18.28 -9.41 -19.06
CA VAL A 171 18.50 -7.95 -19.19
C VAL A 171 17.36 -7.15 -18.58
N VAL A 172 16.11 -7.60 -18.73
CA VAL A 172 14.93 -6.89 -18.22
C VAL A 172 14.95 -6.92 -16.69
N LEU A 173 15.08 -8.11 -16.09
CA LEU A 173 15.12 -8.27 -14.65
C LEU A 173 16.26 -7.47 -14.01
N SER A 174 17.48 -7.58 -14.56
CA SER A 174 18.66 -6.91 -14.01
C SER A 174 18.59 -5.38 -14.17
N THR A 175 18.04 -4.87 -15.27
CA THR A 175 17.90 -3.42 -15.49
C THR A 175 16.88 -2.81 -14.54
N LEU A 176 15.71 -3.44 -14.39
CA LEU A 176 14.67 -2.99 -13.47
C LEU A 176 15.18 -3.01 -12.02
N SER A 177 15.80 -4.12 -11.61
CA SER A 177 16.36 -4.29 -10.26
C SER A 177 17.43 -3.25 -9.96
N ARG A 178 18.37 -3.00 -10.87
CA ARG A 178 19.39 -1.94 -10.73
C ARG A 178 18.76 -0.55 -10.66
N GLY A 179 17.73 -0.30 -11.46
CA GLY A 179 16.98 0.94 -11.44
C GLY A 179 16.38 1.23 -10.07
N MET A 180 15.76 0.22 -9.46
CA MET A 180 15.19 0.31 -8.10
C MET A 180 16.27 0.57 -7.04
N ILE A 181 17.34 -0.22 -7.02
CA ILE A 181 18.42 -0.10 -6.02
C ILE A 181 19.11 1.25 -6.09
N ASN A 182 19.42 1.70 -7.31
CA ASN A 182 20.17 2.94 -7.54
C ASN A 182 19.26 4.18 -7.64
N ARG A 183 17.95 4.05 -7.39
CA ARG A 183 16.97 5.13 -7.51
C ARG A 183 16.96 5.81 -8.88
N LYS A 184 17.27 5.04 -9.94
CA LYS A 184 17.21 5.46 -11.34
C LYS A 184 15.89 4.99 -11.94
N LEU A 185 14.81 5.68 -11.59
CA LEU A 185 13.46 5.34 -12.02
C LEU A 185 13.19 5.82 -13.43
N PHE A 186 12.30 5.12 -14.14
CA PHE A 186 11.83 5.56 -15.45
C PHE A 186 11.00 6.84 -15.34
N LYS A 187 11.06 7.66 -16.38
CA LYS A 187 10.19 8.82 -16.51
C LYS A 187 8.75 8.34 -16.68
N VAL A 188 7.83 8.91 -15.90
CA VAL A 188 6.39 8.58 -15.94
C VAL A 188 5.61 9.78 -16.40
N GLU A 189 4.70 9.55 -17.34
CA GLU A 189 3.64 10.48 -17.71
C GLU A 189 2.33 9.98 -17.11
N VAL A 190 1.69 10.82 -16.30
CA VAL A 190 0.38 10.55 -15.72
C VAL A 190 -0.64 11.34 -16.51
N THR A 191 -1.58 10.67 -17.17
CA THR A 191 -2.64 11.30 -17.97
C THR A 191 -4.01 10.93 -17.44
N SER A 192 -4.98 11.82 -17.58
CA SER A 192 -6.39 11.55 -17.24
C SER A 192 -7.13 10.75 -18.32
N SER A 193 -6.53 10.61 -19.50
CA SER A 193 -7.08 9.87 -20.65
C SER A 193 -6.20 8.68 -21.02
N SER A 194 -6.76 7.71 -21.72
CA SER A 194 -6.00 6.56 -22.25
C SER A 194 -4.95 7.03 -23.26
N ILE A 195 -3.72 6.51 -23.12
CA ILE A 195 -2.63 6.82 -24.03
C ILE A 195 -2.93 6.17 -25.38
N THR A 196 -2.90 6.95 -26.46
CA THR A 196 -3.13 6.49 -27.83
C THR A 196 -2.02 5.54 -28.30
N LYS A 197 -2.31 4.70 -29.32
CA LYS A 197 -1.30 3.81 -29.90
C LYS A 197 -0.10 4.58 -30.45
N ALA A 198 -0.35 5.66 -31.18
CA ALA A 198 0.71 6.53 -31.72
C ALA A 198 1.64 7.05 -30.63
N ARG A 199 1.08 7.51 -29.49
CA ARG A 199 1.90 7.99 -28.36
C ARG A 199 2.71 6.88 -27.69
N LYS A 200 2.23 5.64 -27.70
CA LYS A 200 3.00 4.50 -27.18
C LYS A 200 4.19 4.10 -28.07
N GLU A 201 4.12 4.41 -29.35
CA GLU A 201 5.20 4.14 -30.32
C GLU A 201 6.28 5.24 -30.32
N GLU A 202 5.97 6.42 -29.76
CA GLU A 202 6.92 7.54 -29.59
C GLU A 202 7.74 7.45 -28.29
N ILE A 203 7.32 6.63 -27.31
CA ILE A 203 7.96 6.46 -26.02
C ILE A 203 8.85 5.22 -26.02
#